data_d73004b7fb4818f41e5b171e867e7dbe
#
_entry.id   d73004b7fb4818f41e5b171e867e7dbe
#
_cell.length_a   1.000
_cell.length_b   1.000
_cell.length_c   1.000
_cell.angle_alpha   90.00
_cell.angle_beta   90.00
_cell.angle_gamma   90.00
#
_symmetry.space_group_name_H-M   'P 1'
#
loop_
_entity.id
_entity.type
_entity.pdbx_description
1 polymer ?
#
loop_
_entity_poly.entity_id
_entity_poly.type
_entity_poly.pdbx_seq_one_letter_code
_entity_poly.pdbx_strand_id
1 'polypeptide(L)'
;IGVSSGLSWLAWALKTPVVMISGFSEPYTEFKDCERLSPPQDKCSGCFNRTVLDAGDWEWCPDHKGTDRMFECTKSITPNMVIDAIQRQFWDNYQYL
;
A
#
# COMPACT_ATOMS: atom_id res chain seq x y z
N ILE A 1 -2.87 7.55 -6.85
CA ILE A 1 -2.13 7.07 -5.68
C ILE A 1 -3.11 6.84 -4.56
N GLY A 2 -3.06 5.69 -3.95
CA GLY A 2 -3.95 5.39 -2.84
C GLY A 2 -3.48 4.22 -2.00
N VAL A 3 -4.25 3.94 -0.95
CA VAL A 3 -4.05 2.77 -0.11
C VAL A 3 -5.09 1.72 -0.48
N SER A 4 -5.03 0.56 0.15
CA SER A 4 -6.04 -0.50 -0.06
C SER A 4 -7.37 -0.06 0.56
N SER A 5 -8.19 0.61 -0.23
CA SER A 5 -9.45 1.22 0.22
C SER A 5 -10.46 1.25 -0.91
N GLY A 6 -11.71 1.64 -0.60
CA GLY A 6 -12.78 1.71 -1.57
C GLY A 6 -12.48 2.59 -2.78
N LEU A 7 -11.80 3.73 -2.58
CA LEU A 7 -11.46 4.63 -3.68
C LEU A 7 -10.47 3.99 -4.65
N SER A 8 -9.49 3.22 -4.17
CA SER A 8 -8.55 2.50 -5.03
C SER A 8 -9.27 1.42 -5.83
N TRP A 9 -10.19 0.69 -5.19
CA TRP A 9 -11.02 -0.29 -5.87
C TRP A 9 -11.92 0.32 -6.93
N LEU A 10 -12.49 1.51 -6.65
CA LEU A 10 -13.31 2.23 -7.61
C LEU A 10 -12.47 2.66 -8.81
N ALA A 11 -11.28 3.21 -8.58
CA ALA A 11 -10.37 3.59 -9.66
C ALA A 11 -10.02 2.37 -10.52
N TRP A 12 -9.72 1.24 -9.90
CA TRP A 12 -9.45 0.00 -10.61
C TRP A 12 -10.65 -0.44 -11.47
N ALA A 13 -11.86 -0.40 -10.90
CA ALA A 13 -13.07 -0.78 -11.60
C ALA A 13 -13.35 0.11 -12.82
N LEU A 14 -12.98 1.37 -12.74
CA LEU A 14 -13.09 2.34 -13.83
C LEU A 14 -11.89 2.29 -14.79
N LYS A 15 -10.99 1.33 -14.62
CA LYS A 15 -9.77 1.16 -15.43
C LYS A 15 -8.83 2.36 -15.36
N THR A 16 -8.87 3.11 -14.27
CA THR A 16 -7.92 4.18 -14.00
C THR A 16 -6.66 3.55 -13.40
N PRO A 17 -5.47 3.88 -13.92
CA PRO A 17 -4.22 3.37 -13.35
C PRO A 17 -4.07 3.72 -11.87
N VAL A 18 -3.59 2.75 -11.07
CA VAL A 18 -3.46 2.91 -9.63
C VAL A 18 -2.02 2.62 -9.21
N VAL A 19 -1.47 3.51 -8.38
CA VAL A 19 -0.28 3.26 -7.59
C VAL A 19 -0.77 3.04 -6.17
N MET A 20 -0.60 1.81 -5.67
CA MET A 20 -1.15 1.41 -4.37
C MET A 20 -0.06 1.28 -3.32
N ILE A 21 -0.22 1.98 -2.21
CA ILE A 21 0.64 1.84 -1.04
C ILE A 21 0.06 0.70 -0.20
N SER A 22 0.77 -0.41 -0.12
CA SER A 22 0.27 -1.64 0.49
C SER A 22 1.30 -2.25 1.44
N GLY A 23 1.11 -2.07 2.72
CA GLY A 23 1.94 -2.72 3.73
C GLY A 23 1.09 -3.31 4.84
N PHE A 24 -0.07 -2.75 5.01
CA PHE A 24 -1.02 -3.09 6.05
C PHE A 24 -1.81 -4.36 5.71
N SER A 25 -2.15 -4.57 4.43
CA SER A 25 -2.93 -5.69 3.94
C SER A 25 -2.09 -6.71 3.20
N GLU A 26 -2.56 -7.95 3.15
CA GLU A 26 -1.92 -9.01 2.37
C GLU A 26 -2.24 -8.83 0.88
N PRO A 27 -1.27 -9.14 -0.01
CA PRO A 27 -1.46 -8.98 -1.45
C PRO A 27 -2.66 -9.73 -2.03
N TYR A 28 -2.98 -10.89 -1.50
CA TYR A 28 -4.06 -11.70 -2.04
C TYR A 28 -5.45 -11.09 -1.83
N THR A 29 -5.57 -10.07 -0.99
CA THR A 29 -6.84 -9.40 -0.72
C THR A 29 -7.05 -8.20 -1.62
N GLU A 30 -6.12 -7.91 -2.53
CA GLU A 30 -6.14 -6.70 -3.34
C GLU A 30 -6.10 -7.07 -4.83
N PHE A 31 -6.54 -6.13 -5.68
CA PHE A 31 -6.48 -6.34 -7.12
C PHE A 31 -5.03 -6.31 -7.60
N LYS A 32 -4.76 -6.98 -8.74
CA LYS A 32 -3.40 -7.17 -9.24
C LYS A 32 -2.95 -6.14 -10.26
N ASP A 33 -3.89 -5.53 -10.97
CA ASP A 33 -3.57 -4.62 -12.07
C ASP A 33 -3.24 -3.22 -11.57
N CYS A 34 -2.14 -3.11 -10.82
CA CYS A 34 -1.68 -1.83 -10.27
C CYS A 34 -0.18 -1.89 -9.99
N GLU A 35 0.42 -0.72 -9.85
CA GLU A 35 1.75 -0.60 -9.26
C GLU A 35 1.60 -0.70 -7.75
N ARG A 36 2.04 -1.82 -7.20
CA ARG A 36 1.90 -2.09 -5.79
C ARG A 36 3.21 -1.83 -5.07
N LEU A 37 3.17 -0.95 -4.08
CA LEU A 37 4.32 -0.63 -3.24
C LEU A 37 4.18 -1.34 -1.91
N SER A 38 5.12 -2.21 -1.63
CA SER A 38 5.17 -2.98 -0.40
C SER A 38 6.42 -2.60 0.41
N PRO A 39 6.42 -2.78 1.73
CA PRO A 39 7.61 -2.51 2.53
C PRO A 39 8.73 -3.49 2.19
N PRO A 40 9.99 -3.13 2.50
CA PRO A 40 11.11 -4.08 2.38
C PRO A 40 10.87 -5.35 3.19
N GLN A 41 11.53 -6.44 2.81
CA GLN A 41 11.33 -7.75 3.43
C GLN A 41 11.67 -7.79 4.93
N ASP A 42 12.54 -6.92 5.39
CA ASP A 42 12.92 -6.84 6.80
C ASP A 42 11.89 -6.09 7.67
N LYS A 43 10.82 -5.57 7.06
CA LYS A 43 9.74 -4.89 7.77
C LYS A 43 8.50 -5.77 7.85
N CYS A 44 7.68 -5.55 8.87
CA CYS A 44 6.44 -6.30 9.00
C CYS A 44 5.40 -5.84 7.97
N SER A 45 4.43 -6.70 7.67
CA SER A 45 3.34 -6.40 6.74
C SER A 45 2.16 -7.34 6.99
N GLY A 46 0.99 -6.98 6.43
CA GLY A 46 -0.15 -7.89 6.37
C GLY A 46 -0.91 -8.13 7.66
N CYS A 47 -0.70 -7.33 8.70
CA CYS A 47 -1.35 -7.55 10.00
C CYS A 47 -2.87 -7.40 9.94
N PHE A 48 -3.41 -6.61 9.04
CA PHE A 48 -4.86 -6.42 8.87
C PHE A 48 -5.58 -7.74 8.56
N ASN A 49 -4.92 -8.62 7.84
CA ASN A 49 -5.52 -9.91 7.47
C ASN A 49 -5.20 -11.01 8.47
N ARG A 50 -4.30 -10.76 9.40
CA ARG A 50 -3.81 -11.74 10.38
C ARG A 50 -4.42 -11.55 11.76
N THR A 51 -4.73 -10.32 12.12
CA THR A 51 -5.18 -9.95 13.47
C THR A 51 -6.46 -9.11 13.35
N VAL A 52 -7.43 -9.35 14.24
CA VAL A 52 -8.69 -8.60 14.24
C VAL A 52 -8.42 -7.13 14.50
N LEU A 53 -8.90 -6.27 13.60
CA LEU A 53 -8.75 -4.83 13.73
C LEU A 53 -9.60 -4.27 14.85
N ASP A 54 -9.00 -3.47 15.73
CA ASP A 54 -9.72 -2.65 16.69
C ASP A 54 -9.93 -1.26 16.07
N ALA A 55 -11.12 -1.03 15.54
CA ALA A 55 -11.44 0.21 14.85
C ALA A 55 -11.44 1.43 15.77
N GLY A 56 -11.50 1.24 17.09
CA GLY A 56 -11.42 2.32 18.05
C GLY A 56 -10.00 2.73 18.42
N ASP A 57 -9.02 1.97 17.97
CA ASP A 57 -7.60 2.23 18.28
C ASP A 57 -6.94 2.91 17.08
N TRP A 58 -6.71 4.22 17.18
CA TRP A 58 -6.06 4.99 16.12
C TRP A 58 -4.58 4.68 15.97
N GLU A 59 -3.99 3.98 16.93
CA GLU A 59 -2.60 3.53 16.89
C GLU A 59 -2.51 2.02 16.74
N TRP A 60 -3.49 1.42 16.07
CA TRP A 60 -3.55 -0.03 15.92
C TRP A 60 -2.35 -0.54 15.12
N CYS A 61 -1.45 -1.18 15.82
CA CYS A 61 -0.26 -1.82 15.29
C CYS A 61 0.02 -3.03 16.18
N PRO A 62 -0.59 -4.19 15.90
CA PRO A 62 -0.63 -5.30 16.87
C PRO A 62 0.73 -5.82 17.27
N ASP A 63 1.73 -5.76 16.37
CA ASP A 63 3.05 -6.29 16.64
C ASP A 63 4.00 -5.27 17.30
N HIS A 64 3.83 -3.98 16.99
CA HIS A 64 4.84 -2.97 17.34
C HIS A 64 4.29 -1.69 17.97
N LYS A 65 3.03 -1.70 18.40
CA LYS A 65 2.42 -0.52 19.03
C LYS A 65 3.28 -0.02 20.19
N GLY A 66 3.58 1.28 20.20
CA GLY A 66 4.37 1.91 21.26
C GLY A 66 5.86 1.67 21.15
N THR A 67 6.34 1.06 20.07
CA THR A 67 7.77 0.82 19.84
C THR A 67 8.28 1.67 18.67
N ASP A 68 9.60 1.69 18.48
CA ASP A 68 10.23 2.38 17.36
C ASP A 68 9.80 1.83 16.00
N ARG A 69 9.28 0.60 15.99
CA ARG A 69 8.85 -0.08 14.78
C ARG A 69 7.37 0.10 14.45
N MET A 70 6.66 0.89 15.27
CA MET A 70 5.22 1.11 15.05
C MET A 70 4.98 1.71 13.67
N PHE A 71 4.07 1.08 12.90
CA PHE A 71 3.72 1.48 11.53
C PHE A 71 4.89 1.42 10.54
N GLU A 72 5.91 0.60 10.82
CA GLU A 72 7.06 0.48 9.89
C GLU A 72 6.63 0.01 8.50
N CYS A 73 5.57 -0.77 8.41
CA CYS A 73 5.03 -1.23 7.12
C CYS A 73 4.65 -0.08 6.20
N THR A 74 4.15 1.02 6.75
CA THR A 74 3.79 2.21 5.97
C THR A 74 4.94 3.21 5.91
N LYS A 75 5.61 3.43 7.03
CA LYS A 75 6.70 4.42 7.10
C LYS A 75 7.89 4.07 6.23
N SER A 76 8.10 2.79 5.94
CA SER A 76 9.21 2.36 5.09
C SER A 76 8.94 2.51 3.59
N ILE A 77 7.73 2.85 3.20
CA ILE A 77 7.41 3.17 1.81
C ILE A 77 7.69 4.65 1.62
N THR A 78 8.76 4.96 0.89
CA THR A 78 9.28 6.32 0.75
C THR A 78 8.63 7.07 -0.40
N PRO A 79 8.67 8.42 -0.39
CA PRO A 79 8.22 9.21 -1.54
C PRO A 79 8.93 8.83 -2.85
N ASN A 80 10.21 8.49 -2.80
CA ASN A 80 10.95 8.08 -4.00
C ASN A 80 10.39 6.80 -4.60
N MET A 81 9.97 5.85 -3.79
CA MET A 81 9.32 4.63 -4.27
C MET A 81 8.03 4.96 -5.02
N VAL A 82 7.25 5.91 -4.52
CA VAL A 82 6.02 6.37 -5.17
C VAL A 82 6.32 7.07 -6.48
N ILE A 83 7.31 7.96 -6.50
CA ILE A 83 7.73 8.68 -7.71
C ILE A 83 8.19 7.70 -8.78
N ASP A 84 9.00 6.72 -8.42
CA ASP A 84 9.48 5.69 -9.36
C ASP A 84 8.32 4.89 -9.94
N ALA A 85 7.35 4.54 -9.11
CA ALA A 85 6.16 3.81 -9.57
C ALA A 85 5.31 4.64 -10.52
N ILE A 86 5.15 5.93 -10.26
CA ILE A 86 4.44 6.85 -11.15
C ILE A 86 5.14 6.92 -12.49
N GLN A 87 6.47 7.03 -12.49
CA GLN A 87 7.24 7.07 -13.74
C GLN A 87 7.07 5.79 -14.53
N ARG A 88 7.13 4.61 -13.91
CA ARG A 88 6.92 3.34 -14.61
C ARG A 88 5.51 3.23 -15.17
N GLN A 89 4.51 3.63 -14.40
CA GLN A 89 3.11 3.45 -14.75
C GLN A 89 2.63 4.44 -15.81
N PHE A 90 3.00 5.71 -15.67
CA PHE A 90 2.46 6.78 -16.49
C PHE A 90 3.44 7.30 -17.50
N TRP A 91 4.69 7.52 -17.09
CA TRP A 91 5.67 8.18 -17.93
C TRP A 91 6.09 7.31 -19.10
N ASP A 92 6.40 6.05 -18.81
CA ASP A 92 6.81 5.11 -19.85
C ASP A 92 5.67 4.78 -20.80
N ASN A 93 4.46 4.66 -20.28
CA ASN A 93 3.28 4.38 -21.11
C ASN A 93 2.78 5.60 -21.86
N TYR A 94 2.92 6.77 -21.28
CA TYR A 94 2.45 8.03 -21.86
C TYR A 94 3.22 8.40 -23.13
N GLN A 95 4.47 8.01 -23.22
CA GLN A 95 5.31 8.29 -24.39
C GLN A 95 4.82 7.61 -25.66
N TYR A 96 3.96 6.64 -25.54
CA TYR A 96 3.43 5.90 -26.68
C TYR A 96 2.01 6.35 -27.10
N LEU A 97 1.50 7.37 -26.45
CA LEU A 97 0.24 7.97 -26.82
C LEU A 97 0.48 9.14 -27.80
#